data_a42ae1800c2dade296748a20631c53d1
#
_entry.id   a42ae1800c2dade296748a20631c53d1
#
_cell.length_a   1.000
_cell.length_b   1.000
_cell.length_c   1.000
_cell.angle_alpha   90.00
_cell.angle_beta   90.00
_cell.angle_gamma   90.00
#
_symmetry.space_group_name_H-M   'P 1'
#
loop_
_entity.id
_entity.type
_entity.pdbx_description
1 polymer ?
#
loop_
_entity_poly.entity_id
_entity_poly.type
_entity_poly.pdbx_seq_one_letter_code
_entity_poly.pdbx_strand_id
1 'polypeptide(L)'
;MKITLITFFLSFLFYFSSPMAGIGQLFSKEKVGEDSTLITSPFPVKFGPISETYITETKRKIDSFYQKNINSPYYSGGFIVVKNGHILYEDYKGYANTKTGEKITAATPIHLASVSKVLTCTAVLRLVQQDNISLDQKVTDWLPTFPYKSTTIRTLLNHRSGLQHYANFPGLMKKRWNKKKILTNQDVFDLLVENKFRLVTPNDTHFDYCNTNYVILALIIEKATGLNYRRAMQELVFKPLGMTNTYVFNYDTDRETASKSYRGNTIFPWDQFDALYGDKNIYSTPRDLVKFDLGTYSPDFIKPELLQEAYFGYSAGHVAKPIKDYGLGMRMRFLPPTGEKMIYHNGWWHGNNTSFVPVKKDTVTVVCLGNKYSNRPYSTLSMVSSLFYKKKTAIETPLPTAEPEGGE
;
A
#
# COMPACT_ATOMS: atom_id res chain seq x y z
N MET A 1 41.30 -68.24 13.48
CA MET A 1 41.73 -69.10 12.35
C MET A 1 41.45 -68.29 11.08
N LYS A 2 42.53 -68.03 10.34
CA LYS A 2 42.66 -67.52 8.95
C LYS A 2 42.17 -66.09 8.71
N ILE A 3 43.02 -65.04 8.65
CA ILE A 3 44.13 -64.70 7.74
C ILE A 3 43.63 -64.35 6.32
N THR A 4 44.00 -63.11 5.93
CA THR A 4 44.62 -62.66 4.67
C THR A 4 43.58 -62.03 3.69
N LEU A 5 43.78 -60.99 2.94
CA LEU A 5 45.01 -60.33 2.43
C LEU A 5 44.74 -58.93 1.96
N ILE A 6 45.70 -58.07 2.12
CA ILE A 6 45.95 -56.73 1.59
C ILE A 6 46.10 -56.82 0.04
N THR A 7 45.59 -55.77 -0.67
CA THR A 7 46.30 -55.35 -1.88
C THR A 7 46.23 -53.84 -2.05
N PHE A 8 47.38 -53.21 -2.05
CA PHE A 8 47.77 -51.87 -2.45
C PHE A 8 47.60 -51.72 -3.97
N PHE A 9 47.11 -50.57 -4.40
CA PHE A 9 47.55 -49.95 -5.64
C PHE A 9 47.74 -48.48 -5.48
N LEU A 10 48.98 -48.06 -5.68
CA LEU A 10 49.49 -46.70 -5.74
C LEU A 10 49.41 -46.18 -7.18
N SER A 11 49.37 -44.84 -7.31
CA SER A 11 49.89 -44.03 -8.41
C SER A 11 48.89 -43.73 -9.55
N PHE A 12 48.54 -42.51 -9.80
CA PHE A 12 49.32 -41.56 -10.61
C PHE A 12 48.78 -40.14 -10.45
N LEU A 13 49.64 -39.24 -9.95
CA LEU A 13 49.50 -37.80 -10.08
C LEU A 13 49.69 -37.41 -11.55
N PHE A 14 48.72 -36.68 -12.12
CA PHE A 14 49.00 -35.78 -13.23
C PHE A 14 48.52 -34.39 -12.88
N TYR A 15 49.49 -33.52 -12.66
CA TYR A 15 49.34 -32.07 -12.67
C TYR A 15 48.98 -31.63 -14.07
N PHE A 16 47.79 -31.01 -14.23
CA PHE A 16 47.55 -30.06 -15.31
C PHE A 16 47.18 -28.74 -14.69
N SER A 17 48.15 -27.86 -14.59
CA SER A 17 47.98 -26.45 -14.37
C SER A 17 47.54 -25.81 -15.67
N SER A 18 46.28 -25.36 -15.72
CA SER A 18 45.82 -24.37 -16.67
C SER A 18 45.24 -23.20 -15.92
N PRO A 19 45.58 -21.95 -16.23
CA PRO A 19 45.05 -20.78 -15.52
C PRO A 19 43.63 -20.57 -15.98
N MET A 20 42.65 -20.79 -15.10
CA MET A 20 41.32 -20.24 -15.26
C MET A 20 41.43 -18.71 -15.18
N ALA A 21 41.39 -18.08 -16.35
CA ALA A 21 41.14 -16.65 -16.44
C ALA A 21 39.85 -16.32 -15.70
N GLY A 22 39.97 -15.50 -14.67
CA GLY A 22 38.85 -15.01 -13.91
C GLY A 22 37.94 -14.18 -14.80
N ILE A 23 36.76 -14.73 -15.09
CA ILE A 23 35.61 -13.92 -15.49
C ILE A 23 35.05 -13.36 -14.19
N GLY A 24 35.73 -12.33 -13.68
CA GLY A 24 35.14 -11.37 -12.79
C GLY A 24 34.07 -10.62 -13.56
N GLN A 25 32.84 -11.12 -13.54
CA GLN A 25 31.72 -10.27 -13.91
C GLN A 25 31.72 -9.07 -12.95
N LEU A 26 32.20 -7.97 -13.50
CA LEU A 26 31.96 -6.63 -12.99
C LEU A 26 30.44 -6.45 -12.92
N PHE A 27 29.83 -6.81 -11.78
CA PHE A 27 28.67 -6.10 -11.35
C PHE A 27 29.16 -4.70 -10.98
N SER A 28 29.17 -3.80 -11.94
CA SER A 28 29.20 -2.38 -11.66
C SER A 28 28.00 -2.14 -10.70
N LYS A 29 28.31 -1.87 -9.44
CA LYS A 29 27.39 -1.13 -8.60
C LYS A 29 27.23 0.21 -9.32
N GLU A 30 26.21 0.32 -10.18
CA GLU A 30 25.68 1.63 -10.52
C GLU A 30 25.37 2.28 -9.17
N LYS A 31 26.19 3.23 -8.78
CA LYS A 31 25.81 4.26 -7.86
C LYS A 31 24.61 4.93 -8.50
N VAL A 32 23.40 4.49 -8.12
CA VAL A 32 22.19 5.26 -8.35
C VAL A 32 22.45 6.55 -7.60
N GLY A 33 22.86 7.58 -8.34
CA GLY A 33 23.03 8.91 -7.80
C GLY A 33 21.71 9.30 -7.12
N GLU A 34 21.78 9.83 -5.90
CA GLU A 34 20.64 10.33 -5.13
C GLU A 34 19.85 11.44 -5.85
N ASP A 35 20.21 11.78 -7.08
CA ASP A 35 19.71 12.89 -7.90
C ASP A 35 18.93 12.45 -9.15
N SER A 36 18.43 11.22 -9.18
CA SER A 36 17.55 10.81 -10.25
C SER A 36 16.19 11.49 -10.10
N THR A 37 15.92 12.46 -10.97
CA THR A 37 14.61 13.13 -11.08
C THR A 37 13.54 12.21 -11.72
N LEU A 38 13.92 11.00 -12.10
CA LEU A 38 13.06 10.02 -12.75
C LEU A 38 12.98 8.72 -11.93
N ILE A 39 11.77 8.33 -11.55
CA ILE A 39 11.47 7.00 -11.00
C ILE A 39 10.89 6.15 -12.12
N THR A 40 11.46 4.97 -12.32
CA THR A 40 11.04 4.02 -13.36
C THR A 40 10.38 2.79 -12.75
N SER A 41 9.54 2.12 -13.54
CA SER A 41 9.01 0.80 -13.26
C SER A 41 9.84 -0.26 -13.97
N PRO A 42 10.11 -1.43 -13.33
CA PRO A 42 10.68 -2.60 -14.01
C PRO A 42 9.78 -3.16 -15.12
N PHE A 43 8.49 -2.83 -15.09
CA PHE A 43 7.54 -3.22 -16.14
C PHE A 43 7.47 -2.15 -17.24
N PRO A 44 7.29 -2.54 -18.50
CA PRO A 44 7.26 -1.60 -19.61
C PRO A 44 6.04 -0.67 -19.50
N VAL A 45 6.32 0.61 -19.29
CA VAL A 45 5.32 1.68 -19.26
C VAL A 45 5.83 2.83 -20.09
N LYS A 46 5.05 3.28 -21.07
CA LYS A 46 5.39 4.45 -21.88
C LYS A 46 4.46 5.59 -21.53
N PHE A 47 5.02 6.68 -21.05
CA PHE A 47 4.29 7.93 -20.83
C PHE A 47 4.68 8.97 -21.86
N GLY A 48 3.77 9.90 -22.17
CA GLY A 48 4.07 11.04 -23.03
C GLY A 48 5.06 12.01 -22.36
N PRO A 49 5.72 12.86 -23.15
CA PRO A 49 6.63 13.88 -22.63
C PRO A 49 5.90 14.91 -21.76
N ILE A 50 6.62 15.54 -20.87
CA ILE A 50 6.12 16.63 -20.03
C ILE A 50 6.89 17.89 -20.42
N SER A 51 6.20 19.01 -20.70
CA SER A 51 6.87 20.27 -21.01
C SER A 51 7.54 20.88 -19.79
N GLU A 52 8.68 21.54 -19.97
CA GLU A 52 9.40 22.25 -18.93
C GLU A 52 8.53 23.33 -18.25
N THR A 53 7.70 24.00 -19.04
CA THR A 53 6.72 24.98 -18.50
C THR A 53 5.77 24.32 -17.52
N TYR A 54 5.20 23.16 -17.88
CA TYR A 54 4.31 22.42 -17.00
C TYR A 54 5.03 22.00 -15.68
N ILE A 55 6.26 21.49 -15.81
CA ILE A 55 7.07 21.08 -14.65
C ILE A 55 7.27 22.27 -13.72
N THR A 56 7.76 23.39 -14.25
CA THR A 56 8.07 24.61 -13.47
C THR A 56 6.85 25.18 -12.77
N GLU A 57 5.75 25.36 -13.50
CA GLU A 57 4.51 25.91 -12.94
C GLU A 57 3.87 24.99 -11.90
N THR A 58 3.86 23.69 -12.19
CA THR A 58 3.24 22.71 -11.28
C THR A 58 4.09 22.56 -10.02
N LYS A 59 5.40 22.50 -10.13
CA LYS A 59 6.32 22.49 -8.99
C LYS A 59 6.07 23.68 -8.06
N ARG A 60 5.96 24.90 -8.61
CA ARG A 60 5.68 26.11 -7.83
C ARG A 60 4.34 26.02 -7.08
N LYS A 61 3.29 25.50 -7.73
CA LYS A 61 1.97 25.32 -7.11
C LYS A 61 2.00 24.27 -6.00
N ILE A 62 2.72 23.16 -6.22
CA ILE A 62 2.91 22.09 -5.22
C ILE A 62 3.69 22.62 -4.03
N ASP A 63 4.81 23.32 -4.25
CA ASP A 63 5.62 23.89 -3.18
C ASP A 63 4.79 24.87 -2.34
N SER A 64 4.09 25.81 -2.96
CA SER A 64 3.21 26.73 -2.25
C SER A 64 2.17 26.00 -1.39
N PHE A 65 1.56 24.95 -1.91
CA PHE A 65 0.61 24.13 -1.16
C PHE A 65 1.28 23.39 0.00
N TYR A 66 2.43 22.78 -0.26
CA TYR A 66 3.21 22.02 0.73
C TYR A 66 3.61 22.91 1.90
N GLN A 67 4.22 24.07 1.63
CA GLN A 67 4.63 25.00 2.67
C GLN A 67 3.47 25.46 3.55
N LYS A 68 2.31 25.74 2.94
CA LYS A 68 1.13 26.22 3.66
C LYS A 68 0.44 25.13 4.49
N ASN A 69 0.30 23.91 3.96
CA ASN A 69 -0.63 22.92 4.49
C ASN A 69 0.07 21.71 5.14
N ILE A 70 1.27 21.33 4.69
CA ILE A 70 1.96 20.12 5.15
C ILE A 70 3.19 20.48 5.98
N ASN A 71 4.05 21.36 5.46
CA ASN A 71 5.28 21.73 6.15
C ASN A 71 4.99 22.47 7.46
N SER A 72 5.39 21.88 8.58
CA SER A 72 5.25 22.47 9.91
C SER A 72 6.16 21.77 10.91
N PRO A 73 6.35 22.34 12.12
CA PRO A 73 7.05 21.67 13.22
C PRO A 73 6.36 20.37 13.70
N TYR A 74 5.09 20.20 13.35
CA TYR A 74 4.29 19.02 13.71
C TYR A 74 4.32 17.92 12.63
N TYR A 75 4.93 18.16 11.47
CA TYR A 75 5.11 17.15 10.43
C TYR A 75 6.53 16.60 10.48
N SER A 76 6.62 15.28 10.46
CA SER A 76 7.84 14.50 10.31
C SER A 76 7.52 13.33 9.40
N GLY A 77 8.27 13.19 8.29
CA GLY A 77 7.94 12.21 7.27
C GLY A 77 8.51 12.52 5.90
N GLY A 78 8.00 11.83 4.87
CA GLY A 78 8.34 12.04 3.47
C GLY A 78 7.12 12.41 2.64
N PHE A 79 7.30 13.33 1.70
CA PHE A 79 6.29 13.78 0.76
C PHE A 79 6.85 13.77 -0.66
N ILE A 80 6.05 13.27 -1.61
CA ILE A 80 6.45 13.25 -3.04
C ILE A 80 5.24 13.46 -3.94
N VAL A 81 5.47 14.15 -5.06
CA VAL A 81 4.56 14.27 -6.20
C VAL A 81 5.32 13.93 -7.47
N VAL A 82 4.80 12.97 -8.21
CA VAL A 82 5.43 12.47 -9.44
C VAL A 82 4.42 12.49 -10.58
N LYS A 83 4.85 12.83 -11.78
CA LYS A 83 4.08 12.70 -13.02
C LYS A 83 4.89 11.95 -14.06
N ASN A 84 4.31 10.91 -14.68
CA ASN A 84 4.98 10.10 -15.70
C ASN A 84 6.36 9.57 -15.25
N GLY A 85 6.55 9.32 -13.95
CA GLY A 85 7.83 8.97 -13.37
C GLY A 85 8.72 10.16 -12.98
N HIS A 86 8.51 11.36 -13.54
CA HIS A 86 9.29 12.55 -13.18
C HIS A 86 8.87 13.13 -11.84
N ILE A 87 9.83 13.32 -10.94
CA ILE A 87 9.61 13.94 -9.63
C ILE A 87 9.37 15.43 -9.84
N LEU A 88 8.12 15.88 -9.59
CA LEU A 88 7.77 17.28 -9.60
C LEU A 88 8.14 17.97 -8.29
N TYR A 89 8.05 17.24 -7.17
CA TYR A 89 8.40 17.74 -5.85
C TYR A 89 8.63 16.59 -4.88
N GLU A 90 9.63 16.69 -4.04
CA GLU A 90 9.80 15.81 -2.87
C GLU A 90 10.47 16.56 -1.71
N ASP A 91 10.12 16.17 -0.49
CA ASP A 91 10.74 16.66 0.74
C ASP A 91 10.70 15.59 1.83
N TYR A 92 11.77 15.55 2.62
CA TYR A 92 11.97 14.60 3.73
C TYR A 92 12.44 15.36 4.95
N LYS A 93 11.70 15.23 6.05
CA LYS A 93 12.07 15.96 7.29
C LYS A 93 11.75 15.20 8.55
N GLY A 94 12.41 15.59 9.63
CA GLY A 94 12.26 14.97 10.94
C GLY A 94 13.16 13.76 11.13
N TYR A 95 12.80 12.90 12.07
CA TYR A 95 13.63 11.80 12.51
C TYR A 95 12.91 10.47 12.41
N ALA A 96 13.58 9.46 11.86
CA ALA A 96 13.17 8.06 11.96
C ALA A 96 13.26 7.58 13.42
N ASN A 97 14.34 8.02 14.10
CA ASN A 97 14.55 7.74 15.52
C ASN A 97 15.23 8.94 16.20
N THR A 98 14.50 9.62 17.08
CA THR A 98 15.03 10.79 17.82
C THR A 98 16.09 10.42 18.86
N LYS A 99 16.11 9.17 19.35
CA LYS A 99 17.11 8.72 20.33
C LYS A 99 18.49 8.54 19.69
N THR A 100 18.53 8.07 18.44
CA THR A 100 19.77 7.86 17.69
C THR A 100 20.16 9.07 16.84
N GLY A 101 19.26 10.04 16.66
CA GLY A 101 19.45 11.17 15.76
C GLY A 101 19.28 10.82 14.28
N GLU A 102 18.79 9.62 13.94
CA GLU A 102 18.57 9.16 12.58
C GLU A 102 17.49 10.00 11.90
N LYS A 103 17.86 10.70 10.83
CA LYS A 103 16.94 11.55 10.04
C LYS A 103 16.14 10.73 9.03
N ILE A 104 14.97 11.23 8.68
CA ILE A 104 14.17 10.69 7.57
C ILE A 104 14.79 11.16 6.25
N THR A 105 14.99 10.22 5.34
CA THR A 105 15.49 10.40 3.97
C THR A 105 14.58 9.72 2.97
N ALA A 106 14.87 9.84 1.67
CA ALA A 106 14.17 9.14 0.60
C ALA A 106 14.20 7.60 0.74
N ALA A 107 15.21 7.07 1.44
CA ALA A 107 15.40 5.64 1.69
C ALA A 107 14.81 5.17 3.03
N THR A 108 14.30 6.07 3.88
CA THR A 108 13.77 5.69 5.21
C THR A 108 12.36 5.11 5.10
N PRO A 109 12.15 3.81 5.39
CA PRO A 109 10.82 3.22 5.40
C PRO A 109 9.99 3.77 6.58
N ILE A 110 8.75 4.18 6.28
CA ILE A 110 7.77 4.65 7.26
C ILE A 110 6.59 3.69 7.26
N HIS A 111 6.03 3.43 8.44
CA HIS A 111 4.86 2.57 8.60
C HIS A 111 3.66 3.10 7.81
N LEU A 112 3.14 2.31 6.89
CA LEU A 112 2.05 2.71 5.98
C LEU A 112 0.67 2.76 6.64
N ALA A 113 0.52 2.17 7.82
CA ALA A 113 -0.79 1.97 8.42
C ALA A 113 -1.76 1.32 7.41
N SER A 114 -2.99 1.82 7.29
CA SER A 114 -3.98 1.22 6.40
C SER A 114 -3.68 1.35 4.89
N VAL A 115 -2.70 2.12 4.46
CA VAL A 115 -2.23 2.09 3.06
C VAL A 115 -1.66 0.70 2.71
N SER A 116 -1.22 -0.09 3.70
CA SER A 116 -0.85 -1.50 3.53
C SER A 116 -1.92 -2.35 2.85
N LYS A 117 -3.21 -2.02 3.06
CA LYS A 117 -4.33 -2.74 2.44
C LYS A 117 -4.32 -2.68 0.92
N VAL A 118 -3.81 -1.59 0.36
CA VAL A 118 -3.65 -1.44 -1.09
C VAL A 118 -2.69 -2.51 -1.63
N LEU A 119 -1.56 -2.70 -0.95
CA LEU A 119 -0.55 -3.68 -1.34
C LEU A 119 -1.02 -5.12 -1.07
N THR A 120 -1.72 -5.37 0.04
CA THR A 120 -2.35 -6.67 0.33
C THR A 120 -3.39 -7.03 -0.73
N CYS A 121 -4.25 -6.07 -1.11
CA CYS A 121 -5.21 -6.26 -2.20
C CYS A 121 -4.49 -6.60 -3.51
N THR A 122 -3.43 -5.87 -3.84
CA THR A 122 -2.65 -6.15 -5.06
C THR A 122 -2.06 -7.57 -5.05
N ALA A 123 -1.58 -8.06 -3.91
CA ALA A 123 -1.13 -9.46 -3.81
C ALA A 123 -2.27 -10.44 -4.10
N VAL A 124 -3.47 -10.20 -3.58
CA VAL A 124 -4.68 -11.01 -3.90
C VAL A 124 -4.99 -10.94 -5.39
N LEU A 125 -5.01 -9.74 -6.00
CA LEU A 125 -5.29 -9.59 -7.43
C LEU A 125 -4.22 -10.24 -8.31
N ARG A 126 -2.96 -10.26 -7.88
CA ARG A 126 -1.88 -11.01 -8.55
C ARG A 126 -2.14 -12.51 -8.52
N LEU A 127 -2.61 -13.04 -7.39
CA LEU A 127 -2.99 -14.45 -7.28
C LEU A 127 -4.23 -14.77 -8.13
N VAL A 128 -5.19 -13.84 -8.25
CA VAL A 128 -6.33 -13.98 -9.17
C VAL A 128 -5.85 -14.02 -10.62
N GLN A 129 -4.93 -13.14 -11.00
CA GLN A 129 -4.35 -13.10 -12.35
C GLN A 129 -3.60 -14.39 -12.72
N GLN A 130 -3.08 -15.10 -11.74
CA GLN A 130 -2.36 -16.38 -11.87
C GLN A 130 -3.28 -17.61 -11.77
N ASP A 131 -4.59 -17.40 -11.72
CA ASP A 131 -5.62 -18.42 -11.53
C ASP A 131 -5.46 -19.28 -10.26
N ASN A 132 -4.70 -18.76 -9.27
CA ASN A 132 -4.50 -19.45 -8.00
C ASN A 132 -5.71 -19.31 -7.06
N ILE A 133 -6.42 -18.18 -7.14
CA ILE A 133 -7.63 -17.89 -6.35
C ILE A 133 -8.67 -17.16 -7.22
N SER A 134 -9.91 -17.09 -6.73
CA SER A 134 -10.98 -16.30 -7.37
C SER A 134 -11.56 -15.30 -6.38
N LEU A 135 -11.96 -14.11 -6.86
CA LEU A 135 -12.56 -13.08 -6.01
C LEU A 135 -13.85 -13.58 -5.32
N ASP A 136 -14.65 -14.39 -6.01
CA ASP A 136 -15.92 -14.89 -5.50
C ASP A 136 -15.82 -16.24 -4.80
N GLN A 137 -14.59 -16.76 -4.68
CA GLN A 137 -14.29 -17.96 -3.91
C GLN A 137 -14.55 -17.71 -2.42
N LYS A 138 -15.11 -18.70 -1.75
CA LYS A 138 -15.46 -18.62 -0.34
C LYS A 138 -14.20 -18.70 0.53
N VAL A 139 -14.22 -17.96 1.63
CA VAL A 139 -13.14 -18.02 2.64
C VAL A 139 -12.98 -19.45 3.18
N THR A 140 -14.07 -20.20 3.31
CA THR A 140 -14.06 -21.60 3.78
C THR A 140 -13.30 -22.56 2.90
N ASP A 141 -13.08 -22.24 1.63
CA ASP A 141 -12.29 -23.07 0.72
C ASP A 141 -10.79 -23.05 1.08
N TRP A 142 -10.34 -21.97 1.68
CA TRP A 142 -8.95 -21.75 2.13
C TRP A 142 -8.76 -21.99 3.64
N LEU A 143 -9.78 -21.64 4.42
CA LEU A 143 -9.82 -21.73 5.88
C LEU A 143 -11.08 -22.51 6.29
N PRO A 144 -11.07 -23.86 6.24
CA PRO A 144 -12.28 -24.67 6.37
C PRO A 144 -13.08 -24.47 7.67
N THR A 145 -12.40 -24.09 8.77
CA THR A 145 -13.03 -23.83 10.07
C THR A 145 -13.62 -22.43 10.20
N PHE A 146 -13.46 -21.56 9.17
CA PHE A 146 -14.02 -20.21 9.19
C PHE A 146 -15.55 -20.23 9.35
N PRO A 147 -16.12 -19.52 10.35
CA PRO A 147 -17.50 -19.75 10.76
C PRO A 147 -18.56 -19.14 9.82
N TYR A 148 -18.19 -18.23 8.91
CA TYR A 148 -19.14 -17.45 8.09
C TYR A 148 -19.11 -17.93 6.63
N LYS A 149 -19.94 -18.92 6.31
CA LYS A 149 -19.92 -19.67 5.03
C LYS A 149 -20.24 -18.84 3.77
N SER A 150 -20.90 -17.70 3.91
CA SER A 150 -21.23 -16.82 2.77
C SER A 150 -20.13 -15.81 2.43
N THR A 151 -19.13 -15.64 3.28
CA THR A 151 -18.05 -14.65 3.08
C THR A 151 -17.14 -15.09 1.94
N THR A 152 -16.89 -14.18 1.00
CA THR A 152 -15.98 -14.37 -0.13
C THR A 152 -14.73 -13.51 0.00
N ILE A 153 -13.71 -13.78 -0.82
CA ILE A 153 -12.51 -12.95 -0.92
C ILE A 153 -12.90 -11.51 -1.30
N ARG A 154 -13.84 -11.35 -2.24
CA ARG A 154 -14.39 -10.05 -2.64
C ARG A 154 -14.99 -9.27 -1.46
N THR A 155 -15.83 -9.92 -0.65
CA THR A 155 -16.49 -9.24 0.48
C THR A 155 -15.53 -8.89 1.62
N LEU A 156 -14.40 -9.58 1.74
CA LEU A 156 -13.29 -9.16 2.60
C LEU A 156 -12.57 -7.92 2.04
N LEU A 157 -12.22 -7.93 0.74
CA LEU A 157 -11.48 -6.84 0.09
C LEU A 157 -12.23 -5.52 0.09
N ASN A 158 -13.56 -5.54 -0.11
CA ASN A 158 -14.39 -4.35 -0.19
C ASN A 158 -15.08 -3.96 1.14
N HIS A 159 -14.72 -4.62 2.24
CA HIS A 159 -15.29 -4.36 3.57
C HIS A 159 -16.82 -4.55 3.68
N ARG A 160 -17.35 -5.55 2.98
CA ARG A 160 -18.77 -5.91 3.03
C ARG A 160 -19.03 -7.28 3.68
N SER A 161 -18.02 -7.86 4.34
CA SER A 161 -18.14 -9.16 5.02
C SER A 161 -19.07 -9.15 6.24
N GLY A 162 -19.28 -7.99 6.85
CA GLY A 162 -20.01 -7.86 8.13
C GLY A 162 -19.24 -8.37 9.35
N LEU A 163 -17.97 -8.73 9.23
CA LEU A 163 -17.16 -9.19 10.36
C LEU A 163 -16.96 -8.10 11.41
N GLN A 164 -16.92 -8.49 12.68
CA GLN A 164 -16.50 -7.58 13.74
C GLN A 164 -15.01 -7.23 13.61
N HIS A 165 -14.68 -6.00 13.94
CA HIS A 165 -13.30 -5.55 14.04
C HIS A 165 -12.61 -6.25 15.24
N TYR A 166 -11.43 -6.86 15.01
CA TYR A 166 -10.72 -7.64 16.05
C TYR A 166 -10.48 -6.86 17.34
N ALA A 167 -10.22 -5.55 17.28
CA ALA A 167 -10.05 -4.72 18.47
C ALA A 167 -11.29 -4.66 19.37
N ASN A 168 -12.46 -5.00 18.81
CA ASN A 168 -13.75 -5.02 19.54
C ASN A 168 -14.14 -6.42 20.02
N PHE A 169 -13.31 -7.44 19.81
CA PHE A 169 -13.64 -8.79 20.28
C PHE A 169 -13.81 -8.82 21.80
N PRO A 170 -14.94 -9.30 22.33
CA PRO A 170 -15.22 -9.27 23.76
C PRO A 170 -14.16 -9.94 24.62
N GLY A 171 -13.52 -10.98 24.10
CA GLY A 171 -12.43 -11.70 24.79
C GLY A 171 -11.16 -10.86 24.97
N LEU A 172 -10.91 -9.93 24.04
CA LEU A 172 -9.75 -9.03 24.07
C LEU A 172 -10.00 -7.80 24.96
N MET A 173 -11.27 -7.35 25.04
CA MET A 173 -11.67 -6.20 25.84
C MET A 173 -11.83 -6.52 27.33
N LYS A 174 -12.22 -7.75 27.66
CA LYS A 174 -12.55 -8.19 29.03
C LYS A 174 -11.58 -9.27 29.50
N LYS A 175 -10.54 -8.88 30.28
CA LYS A 175 -9.71 -9.71 31.20
C LYS A 175 -9.26 -11.13 30.77
N ARG A 176 -9.80 -11.74 29.70
CA ARG A 176 -9.42 -13.10 29.26
C ARG A 176 -8.15 -13.13 28.41
N TRP A 177 -7.79 -12.01 27.76
CA TRP A 177 -6.56 -11.88 27.00
C TRP A 177 -5.47 -11.30 27.89
N ASN A 178 -4.33 -11.97 27.95
CA ASN A 178 -3.15 -11.39 28.58
C ASN A 178 -2.65 -10.20 27.72
N LYS A 179 -2.88 -8.98 28.18
CA LYS A 179 -2.47 -7.75 27.47
C LYS A 179 -0.97 -7.65 27.16
N LYS A 180 -0.15 -8.49 27.80
CA LYS A 180 1.28 -8.62 27.51
C LYS A 180 1.55 -9.54 26.31
N LYS A 181 0.57 -10.35 25.89
CA LYS A 181 0.70 -11.21 24.70
C LYS A 181 0.39 -10.40 23.47
N ILE A 182 1.34 -10.35 22.53
CA ILE A 182 1.15 -9.76 21.21
C ILE A 182 0.30 -10.71 20.37
N LEU A 183 -0.76 -10.21 19.73
CA LEU A 183 -1.65 -10.99 18.88
C LEU A 183 -1.01 -11.28 17.54
N THR A 184 -1.15 -12.52 17.10
CA THR A 184 -0.86 -12.95 15.72
C THR A 184 -2.14 -12.98 14.89
N ASN A 185 -2.01 -13.05 13.56
CA ASN A 185 -3.15 -13.25 12.66
C ASN A 185 -3.89 -14.55 12.97
N GLN A 186 -3.14 -15.61 13.35
CA GLN A 186 -3.73 -16.89 13.74
C GLN A 186 -4.57 -16.74 15.04
N ASP A 187 -4.08 -16.01 16.05
CA ASP A 187 -4.87 -15.75 17.27
C ASP A 187 -6.21 -15.05 16.95
N VAL A 188 -6.21 -14.10 16.02
CA VAL A 188 -7.45 -13.42 15.58
C VAL A 188 -8.39 -14.40 14.89
N PHE A 189 -7.87 -15.28 14.05
CA PHE A 189 -8.65 -16.31 13.38
C PHE A 189 -9.22 -17.32 14.37
N ASP A 190 -8.42 -17.83 15.29
CA ASP A 190 -8.85 -18.80 16.32
C ASP A 190 -9.97 -18.21 17.19
N LEU A 191 -9.84 -16.94 17.60
CA LEU A 191 -10.91 -16.24 18.33
C LEU A 191 -12.23 -16.16 17.55
N LEU A 192 -12.17 -15.96 16.22
CA LEU A 192 -13.36 -15.98 15.37
C LEU A 192 -14.00 -17.38 15.33
N VAL A 193 -13.18 -18.42 15.20
CA VAL A 193 -13.64 -19.82 15.15
C VAL A 193 -14.27 -20.26 16.47
N GLU A 194 -13.60 -19.95 17.59
CA GLU A 194 -14.04 -20.33 18.91
C GLU A 194 -15.34 -19.63 19.33
N ASN A 195 -15.42 -18.32 19.09
CA ASN A 195 -16.52 -17.51 19.63
C ASN A 195 -17.67 -17.31 18.64
N LYS A 196 -17.45 -17.50 17.33
CA LYS A 196 -18.47 -17.32 16.28
C LYS A 196 -19.27 -16.03 16.47
N PHE A 197 -18.55 -14.91 16.67
CA PHE A 197 -19.16 -13.61 16.95
C PHE A 197 -20.25 -13.28 15.91
N ARG A 198 -21.37 -12.71 16.38
CA ARG A 198 -22.42 -12.26 15.47
C ARG A 198 -21.85 -11.23 14.49
N LEU A 199 -22.19 -11.37 13.20
CA LEU A 199 -21.88 -10.35 12.19
C LEU A 199 -22.51 -9.00 12.57
N VAL A 200 -21.81 -7.92 12.32
CA VAL A 200 -22.32 -6.54 12.50
C VAL A 200 -23.44 -6.25 11.51
N THR A 201 -23.27 -6.70 10.27
CA THR A 201 -24.26 -6.67 9.19
C THR A 201 -24.26 -8.00 8.45
N PRO A 202 -25.36 -8.38 7.78
CA PRO A 202 -25.31 -9.54 6.86
C PRO A 202 -24.24 -9.35 5.78
N ASN A 203 -23.61 -10.45 5.39
CA ASN A 203 -22.56 -10.42 4.35
C ASN A 203 -23.10 -9.80 3.06
N ASP A 204 -22.27 -8.93 2.44
CA ASP A 204 -22.52 -8.22 1.18
C ASP A 204 -23.70 -7.23 1.16
N THR A 205 -24.19 -6.81 2.32
CA THR A 205 -25.31 -5.84 2.38
C THR A 205 -24.86 -4.41 2.60
N HIS A 206 -23.88 -4.18 3.48
CA HIS A 206 -23.42 -2.85 3.86
C HIS A 206 -21.89 -2.77 3.86
N PHE A 207 -21.38 -1.59 3.57
CA PHE A 207 -19.98 -1.26 3.80
C PHE A 207 -19.74 -1.01 5.29
N ASP A 208 -18.85 -1.79 5.89
CA ASP A 208 -18.37 -1.58 7.26
C ASP A 208 -16.85 -1.84 7.32
N TYR A 209 -16.08 -0.75 7.45
CA TYR A 209 -14.62 -0.81 7.40
C TYR A 209 -14.06 -1.66 8.54
N CYS A 210 -13.51 -2.81 8.22
CA CYS A 210 -13.11 -3.82 9.20
C CYS A 210 -11.68 -4.34 8.94
N ASN A 211 -10.77 -4.12 9.89
CA ASN A 211 -9.39 -4.59 9.78
C ASN A 211 -9.28 -6.12 9.80
N THR A 212 -10.20 -6.81 10.48
CA THR A 212 -10.24 -8.28 10.52
C THR A 212 -10.25 -8.90 9.13
N ASN A 213 -10.91 -8.24 8.16
CA ASN A 213 -10.97 -8.69 6.78
C ASN A 213 -9.57 -8.91 6.19
N TYR A 214 -8.66 -7.97 6.42
CA TYR A 214 -7.32 -8.01 5.85
C TYR A 214 -6.37 -8.91 6.63
N VAL A 215 -6.63 -9.14 7.91
CA VAL A 215 -5.98 -10.20 8.69
C VAL A 215 -6.30 -11.57 8.10
N ILE A 216 -7.58 -11.82 7.75
CA ILE A 216 -8.02 -13.08 7.12
C ILE A 216 -7.46 -13.19 5.69
N LEU A 217 -7.48 -12.12 4.88
CA LEU A 217 -6.87 -12.11 3.54
C LEU A 217 -5.39 -12.48 3.58
N ALA A 218 -4.64 -12.01 4.58
CA ALA A 218 -3.24 -12.37 4.73
C ALA A 218 -3.06 -13.88 4.97
N LEU A 219 -3.90 -14.51 5.80
CA LEU A 219 -3.89 -15.97 6.00
C LEU A 219 -4.26 -16.74 4.72
N ILE A 220 -5.19 -16.21 3.92
CA ILE A 220 -5.54 -16.79 2.62
C ILE A 220 -4.35 -16.70 1.66
N ILE A 221 -3.64 -15.56 1.62
CA ILE A 221 -2.42 -15.41 0.80
C ILE A 221 -1.36 -16.45 1.21
N GLU A 222 -1.17 -16.69 2.51
CA GLU A 222 -0.25 -17.70 3.00
C GLU A 222 -0.65 -19.12 2.55
N LYS A 223 -1.93 -19.45 2.63
CA LYS A 223 -2.45 -20.75 2.16
C LYS A 223 -2.32 -20.92 0.66
N ALA A 224 -2.66 -19.89 -0.12
CA ALA A 224 -2.62 -19.94 -1.59
C ALA A 224 -1.20 -20.02 -2.14
N THR A 225 -0.22 -19.44 -1.43
CA THR A 225 1.19 -19.42 -1.88
C THR A 225 2.06 -20.50 -1.26
N GLY A 226 1.65 -21.07 -0.14
CA GLY A 226 2.50 -21.94 0.70
C GLY A 226 3.65 -21.19 1.40
N LEU A 227 3.68 -19.85 1.32
CA LEU A 227 4.70 -18.99 1.91
C LEU A 227 4.12 -18.25 3.10
N ASN A 228 4.97 -17.82 4.06
CA ASN A 228 4.52 -16.84 5.03
C ASN A 228 4.22 -15.49 4.34
N TYR A 229 3.36 -14.69 4.93
CA TYR A 229 2.89 -13.42 4.32
C TYR A 229 4.03 -12.48 3.92
N ARG A 230 5.10 -12.37 4.73
CA ARG A 230 6.27 -11.53 4.39
C ARG A 230 6.92 -11.95 3.09
N ARG A 231 7.14 -13.26 2.94
CA ARG A 231 7.74 -13.82 1.72
C ARG A 231 6.79 -13.72 0.53
N ALA A 232 5.51 -14.00 0.73
CA ALA A 232 4.49 -13.85 -0.31
C ALA A 232 4.43 -12.41 -0.85
N MET A 233 4.44 -11.39 0.03
CA MET A 233 4.44 -9.98 -0.37
C MET A 233 5.72 -9.60 -1.13
N GLN A 234 6.87 -10.13 -0.73
CA GLN A 234 8.12 -9.93 -1.47
C GLN A 234 8.03 -10.46 -2.90
N GLU A 235 7.57 -11.71 -3.08
CA GLU A 235 7.52 -12.34 -4.41
C GLU A 235 6.40 -11.78 -5.29
N LEU A 236 5.23 -11.47 -4.71
CA LEU A 236 4.08 -11.02 -5.48
C LEU A 236 4.12 -9.53 -5.82
N VAL A 237 4.70 -8.68 -4.95
CA VAL A 237 4.55 -7.22 -5.06
C VAL A 237 5.90 -6.51 -5.02
N PHE A 238 6.69 -6.67 -3.95
CA PHE A 238 7.81 -5.75 -3.70
C PHE A 238 8.98 -5.99 -4.66
N LYS A 239 9.43 -7.22 -4.77
CA LYS A 239 10.55 -7.60 -5.63
C LYS A 239 10.27 -7.35 -7.12
N PRO A 240 9.11 -7.75 -7.69
CA PRO A 240 8.79 -7.45 -9.08
C PRO A 240 8.82 -5.96 -9.43
N LEU A 241 8.46 -5.10 -8.48
CA LEU A 241 8.39 -3.66 -8.66
C LEU A 241 9.68 -2.92 -8.26
N GLY A 242 10.71 -3.63 -7.81
CA GLY A 242 11.94 -3.00 -7.32
C GLY A 242 11.74 -2.12 -6.09
N MET A 243 10.78 -2.45 -5.23
CA MET A 243 10.48 -1.73 -3.98
C MET A 243 11.46 -2.16 -2.87
N THR A 244 12.72 -1.79 -3.03
CA THR A 244 13.84 -2.30 -2.21
C THR A 244 13.82 -1.81 -0.76
N ASN A 245 13.11 -0.72 -0.48
CA ASN A 245 12.94 -0.16 0.86
C ASN A 245 11.55 -0.47 1.44
N THR A 246 10.89 -1.54 0.95
CA THR A 246 9.56 -1.94 1.40
C THR A 246 9.60 -3.35 1.99
N TYR A 247 9.01 -3.51 3.18
CA TYR A 247 8.95 -4.80 3.86
C TYR A 247 7.70 -4.91 4.75
N VAL A 248 7.32 -6.15 5.07
CA VAL A 248 6.32 -6.42 6.11
C VAL A 248 7.03 -6.52 7.46
N PHE A 249 6.68 -5.67 8.38
CA PHE A 249 7.25 -5.58 9.71
C PHE A 249 7.11 -6.90 10.49
N ASN A 250 8.19 -7.29 11.15
CA ASN A 250 8.21 -8.38 12.09
C ASN A 250 8.46 -7.85 13.51
N TYR A 251 7.47 -8.00 14.38
CA TYR A 251 7.54 -7.48 15.74
C TYR A 251 8.79 -7.96 16.51
N ASP A 252 9.18 -9.22 16.33
CA ASP A 252 10.28 -9.81 17.08
C ASP A 252 11.66 -9.31 16.62
N THR A 253 11.84 -9.06 15.32
CA THR A 253 13.15 -8.73 14.74
C THR A 253 13.31 -7.23 14.42
N ASP A 254 12.22 -6.53 14.04
CA ASP A 254 12.32 -5.21 13.45
C ASP A 254 11.97 -4.08 14.41
N ARG A 255 11.38 -4.37 15.58
CA ARG A 255 10.88 -3.36 16.51
C ARG A 255 11.95 -2.37 16.99
N GLU A 256 13.20 -2.76 17.01
CA GLU A 256 14.29 -1.88 17.44
C GLU A 256 14.81 -1.00 16.28
N THR A 257 14.83 -1.50 15.06
CA THR A 257 15.42 -0.85 13.88
C THR A 257 14.40 -0.08 13.03
N ALA A 258 13.12 -0.47 13.04
CA ALA A 258 12.08 0.24 12.30
C ALA A 258 11.93 1.69 12.76
N SER A 259 11.60 2.59 11.82
CA SER A 259 11.30 3.98 12.14
C SER A 259 10.22 4.08 13.22
N LYS A 260 10.46 4.92 14.22
CA LYS A 260 9.57 5.09 15.36
C LYS A 260 8.40 6.00 14.99
N SER A 261 7.27 5.85 15.67
CA SER A 261 6.12 6.75 15.57
C SER A 261 6.00 7.63 16.81
N TYR A 262 5.49 8.85 16.63
CA TYR A 262 5.53 9.88 17.67
C TYR A 262 4.16 10.52 17.92
N ARG A 263 3.90 10.83 19.20
CA ARG A 263 2.89 11.79 19.63
C ARG A 263 3.58 12.99 20.27
N GLY A 264 3.56 14.14 19.60
CA GLY A 264 4.45 15.23 19.98
C GLY A 264 5.92 14.79 19.83
N ASN A 265 6.67 14.79 20.91
CA ASN A 265 8.06 14.33 20.95
C ASN A 265 8.23 12.96 21.62
N THR A 266 7.14 12.34 22.03
CA THR A 266 7.14 11.04 22.71
C THR A 266 6.95 9.92 21.72
N ILE A 267 7.77 8.87 21.79
CA ILE A 267 7.61 7.64 21.01
C ILE A 267 6.35 6.92 21.50
N PHE A 268 5.50 6.50 20.57
CA PHE A 268 4.39 5.61 20.89
C PHE A 268 4.92 4.24 21.33
N PRO A 269 4.44 3.72 22.46
CA PRO A 269 4.75 2.36 22.85
C PRO A 269 4.08 1.35 21.90
N TRP A 270 4.70 0.19 21.76
CA TRP A 270 4.08 -0.95 21.09
C TRP A 270 2.89 -1.47 21.90
N ASP A 271 1.89 -1.99 21.21
CA ASP A 271 0.71 -2.61 21.82
C ASP A 271 0.45 -4.04 21.31
N GLN A 272 -0.58 -4.68 21.86
CA GLN A 272 -0.92 -6.07 21.54
C GLN A 272 -1.27 -6.33 20.07
N PHE A 273 -1.52 -5.31 19.26
CA PHE A 273 -1.91 -5.43 17.85
C PHE A 273 -0.75 -5.20 16.87
N ASP A 274 0.45 -4.93 17.38
CA ASP A 274 1.59 -4.51 16.54
C ASP A 274 2.27 -5.66 15.79
N ALA A 275 1.87 -6.93 15.99
CA ALA A 275 2.31 -8.03 15.14
C ALA A 275 1.30 -8.42 14.05
N LEU A 276 0.09 -7.84 14.03
CA LEU A 276 -0.92 -8.14 13.01
C LEU A 276 -0.53 -7.53 11.67
N TYR A 277 -0.67 -8.31 10.60
CA TYR A 277 -0.33 -7.93 9.24
C TYR A 277 -1.49 -8.15 8.26
N GLY A 278 -1.34 -7.58 7.04
CA GLY A 278 -2.38 -7.57 6.03
C GLY A 278 -3.21 -6.29 6.06
N ASP A 279 -3.71 -5.90 7.23
CA ASP A 279 -4.45 -4.65 7.43
C ASP A 279 -3.53 -3.43 7.63
N LYS A 280 -2.31 -3.67 8.10
CA LYS A 280 -1.25 -2.70 8.42
C LYS A 280 0.11 -3.40 8.42
N ASN A 281 1.13 -2.75 9.00
CA ASN A 281 2.47 -3.31 9.22
C ASN A 281 3.31 -3.55 7.96
N ILE A 282 3.01 -2.85 6.85
CA ILE A 282 3.98 -2.64 5.79
C ILE A 282 4.69 -1.31 6.06
N TYR A 283 6.01 -1.34 5.98
CA TYR A 283 6.88 -0.16 5.99
C TYR A 283 7.36 0.07 4.57
N SER A 284 7.35 1.33 4.11
CA SER A 284 7.73 1.69 2.75
C SER A 284 8.21 3.14 2.68
N THR A 285 8.75 3.52 1.53
CA THR A 285 9.13 4.90 1.22
C THR A 285 8.14 5.54 0.24
N PRO A 286 8.07 6.87 0.17
CA PRO A 286 7.29 7.55 -0.86
C PRO A 286 7.71 7.13 -2.28
N ARG A 287 9.02 6.99 -2.55
CA ARG A 287 9.55 6.57 -3.84
C ARG A 287 9.14 5.14 -4.22
N ASP A 288 9.13 4.20 -3.27
CA ASP A 288 8.68 2.82 -3.54
C ASP A 288 7.17 2.75 -3.82
N LEU A 289 6.35 3.56 -3.15
CA LEU A 289 4.92 3.67 -3.48
C LEU A 289 4.68 4.29 -4.86
N VAL A 290 5.58 5.16 -5.35
CA VAL A 290 5.55 5.63 -6.73
C VAL A 290 5.88 4.50 -7.71
N LYS A 291 6.91 3.67 -7.43
CA LYS A 291 7.21 2.48 -8.26
C LYS A 291 6.00 1.53 -8.29
N PHE A 292 5.33 1.35 -7.15
CA PHE A 292 4.10 0.56 -7.08
C PHE A 292 3.03 1.13 -8.03
N ASP A 293 2.74 2.44 -7.94
CA ASP A 293 1.72 3.05 -8.81
C ASP A 293 2.10 2.96 -10.28
N LEU A 294 3.35 3.27 -10.64
CA LEU A 294 3.86 3.15 -12.01
C LEU A 294 3.71 1.72 -12.55
N GLY A 295 4.01 0.70 -11.75
CA GLY A 295 3.84 -0.70 -12.14
C GLY A 295 2.40 -1.05 -12.51
N THR A 296 1.42 -0.43 -11.86
CA THR A 296 0.00 -0.69 -12.14
C THR A 296 -0.49 -0.16 -13.50
N TYR A 297 0.31 0.60 -14.23
CA TYR A 297 -0.01 0.99 -15.61
C TYR A 297 0.39 -0.08 -16.64
N SER A 298 1.15 -1.10 -16.23
CA SER A 298 1.55 -2.20 -17.10
C SER A 298 0.63 -3.43 -16.94
N PRO A 299 0.07 -3.96 -18.04
CA PRO A 299 -0.70 -5.20 -18.00
C PRO A 299 0.14 -6.42 -17.61
N ASP A 300 1.47 -6.34 -17.77
CA ASP A 300 2.39 -7.41 -17.35
C ASP A 300 2.51 -7.52 -15.83
N PHE A 301 2.27 -6.43 -15.09
CA PHE A 301 2.20 -6.46 -13.64
C PHE A 301 0.81 -6.84 -13.15
N ILE A 302 -0.23 -6.15 -13.64
CA ILE A 302 -1.62 -6.41 -13.26
C ILE A 302 -2.55 -6.09 -14.44
N LYS A 303 -3.44 -7.01 -14.77
CA LYS A 303 -4.38 -6.86 -15.88
C LYS A 303 -5.32 -5.67 -15.66
N PRO A 304 -5.62 -4.88 -16.70
CA PRO A 304 -6.50 -3.71 -16.59
C PRO A 304 -7.89 -4.03 -16.03
N GLU A 305 -8.44 -5.22 -16.34
CA GLU A 305 -9.74 -5.66 -15.88
C GLU A 305 -9.79 -5.81 -14.36
N LEU A 306 -8.70 -6.34 -13.74
CA LEU A 306 -8.58 -6.45 -12.30
C LEU A 306 -8.46 -5.09 -11.62
N LEU A 307 -7.78 -4.12 -12.26
CA LEU A 307 -7.74 -2.75 -11.75
C LEU A 307 -9.07 -2.04 -11.87
N GLN A 308 -9.82 -2.26 -12.97
CA GLN A 308 -11.18 -1.74 -13.12
C GLN A 308 -12.08 -2.27 -12.01
N GLU A 309 -11.99 -3.55 -11.71
CA GLU A 309 -12.68 -4.20 -10.59
C GLU A 309 -12.27 -3.59 -9.23
N ALA A 310 -10.97 -3.38 -9.01
CA ALA A 310 -10.46 -2.76 -7.78
C ALA A 310 -10.95 -1.32 -7.60
N TYR A 311 -11.15 -0.59 -8.69
CA TYR A 311 -11.61 0.79 -8.68
C TYR A 311 -13.11 0.92 -8.94
N PHE A 312 -13.86 -0.18 -8.90
CA PHE A 312 -15.32 -0.18 -8.93
C PHE A 312 -15.88 0.17 -7.54
N GLY A 313 -16.94 0.97 -7.50
CA GLY A 313 -17.59 1.37 -6.26
C GLY A 313 -18.73 0.41 -5.91
N TYR A 314 -18.56 -0.34 -4.84
CA TYR A 314 -19.51 -1.39 -4.45
C TYR A 314 -20.74 -0.88 -3.69
N SER A 315 -20.82 0.41 -3.37
CA SER A 315 -22.02 1.04 -2.82
C SER A 315 -22.98 1.55 -3.91
N ALA A 316 -22.55 1.59 -5.17
CA ALA A 316 -23.42 1.87 -6.30
C ALA A 316 -24.54 0.82 -6.38
N GLY A 317 -25.80 1.25 -6.38
CA GLY A 317 -26.98 0.36 -6.27
C GLY A 317 -27.58 0.26 -4.86
N HIS A 318 -26.81 0.60 -3.82
CA HIS A 318 -27.30 0.69 -2.44
C HIS A 318 -27.51 2.16 -1.99
N VAL A 319 -26.83 3.11 -2.64
CA VAL A 319 -26.93 4.56 -2.40
C VAL A 319 -27.04 5.27 -3.74
N ALA A 320 -28.03 6.14 -3.91
CA ALA A 320 -28.35 6.78 -5.19
C ALA A 320 -27.20 7.63 -5.77
N LYS A 321 -26.37 8.28 -4.95
CA LYS A 321 -25.18 9.06 -5.38
C LYS A 321 -24.16 9.09 -4.25
N PRO A 322 -23.33 8.08 -4.09
CA PRO A 322 -22.33 8.07 -3.03
C PRO A 322 -21.30 9.18 -3.25
N ILE A 323 -21.06 10.02 -2.23
CA ILE A 323 -19.94 10.99 -2.24
C ILE A 323 -18.61 10.26 -1.96
N LYS A 324 -18.68 9.14 -1.24
CA LYS A 324 -17.56 8.27 -0.89
C LYS A 324 -17.95 6.83 -1.13
N ASP A 325 -16.99 6.03 -1.57
CA ASP A 325 -17.17 4.61 -1.78
C ASP A 325 -15.87 3.85 -1.49
N TYR A 326 -15.92 2.52 -1.60
CA TYR A 326 -14.78 1.65 -1.42
C TYR A 326 -14.80 0.52 -2.46
N GLY A 327 -13.68 0.36 -3.16
CA GLY A 327 -13.48 -0.75 -4.10
C GLY A 327 -12.75 -1.92 -3.44
N LEU A 328 -11.89 -2.59 -4.18
CA LEU A 328 -11.01 -3.59 -3.62
C LEU A 328 -9.72 -2.90 -3.13
N GLY A 329 -9.60 -2.72 -1.82
CA GLY A 329 -8.43 -2.11 -1.21
C GLY A 329 -8.26 -0.60 -1.39
N MET A 330 -9.16 0.08 -2.09
CA MET A 330 -9.05 1.50 -2.39
C MET A 330 -10.31 2.27 -2.00
N ARG A 331 -10.11 3.42 -1.36
CA ARG A 331 -11.16 4.40 -1.10
C ARG A 331 -11.41 5.24 -2.35
N MET A 332 -12.66 5.65 -2.53
CA MET A 332 -13.07 6.54 -3.59
C MET A 332 -13.78 7.76 -3.03
N ARG A 333 -13.61 8.89 -3.72
CA ARG A 333 -14.35 10.10 -3.50
C ARG A 333 -14.80 10.67 -4.84
N PHE A 334 -16.09 10.96 -4.96
CA PHE A 334 -16.67 11.63 -6.12
C PHE A 334 -16.69 13.13 -5.87
N LEU A 335 -16.05 13.88 -6.76
CA LEU A 335 -15.80 15.32 -6.58
C LEU A 335 -16.95 16.14 -7.17
N PRO A 336 -17.69 16.91 -6.38
CA PRO A 336 -18.68 17.82 -6.92
C PRO A 336 -18.00 19.04 -7.60
N PRO A 337 -18.60 19.65 -8.63
CA PRO A 337 -19.84 19.25 -9.29
C PRO A 337 -19.63 18.23 -10.42
N THR A 338 -18.39 17.88 -10.76
CA THR A 338 -18.03 17.09 -11.94
C THR A 338 -18.42 15.62 -11.81
N GLY A 339 -18.51 15.10 -10.60
CA GLY A 339 -18.66 13.66 -10.34
C GLY A 339 -17.40 12.85 -10.62
N GLU A 340 -16.26 13.49 -10.94
CA GLU A 340 -15.01 12.79 -11.21
C GLU A 340 -14.56 11.96 -9.99
N LYS A 341 -14.16 10.74 -10.25
CA LYS A 341 -13.72 9.79 -9.23
C LYS A 341 -12.25 9.98 -8.89
N MET A 342 -11.96 10.32 -7.64
CA MET A 342 -10.63 10.30 -7.05
C MET A 342 -10.46 9.02 -6.24
N ILE A 343 -9.46 8.21 -6.56
CA ILE A 343 -9.07 7.03 -5.79
C ILE A 343 -7.93 7.39 -4.83
N TYR A 344 -7.95 6.82 -3.63
CA TYR A 344 -6.93 7.08 -2.62
C TYR A 344 -6.98 6.04 -1.51
N HIS A 345 -5.96 6.00 -0.67
CA HIS A 345 -6.07 5.39 0.66
C HIS A 345 -5.30 6.22 1.68
N ASN A 346 -5.92 6.43 2.82
CA ASN A 346 -5.30 7.05 3.99
C ASN A 346 -5.01 5.98 5.04
N GLY A 347 -3.96 6.20 5.83
CA GLY A 347 -3.60 5.34 6.93
C GLY A 347 -3.49 6.10 8.25
N TRP A 348 -3.85 5.41 9.32
CA TRP A 348 -3.59 5.85 10.68
C TRP A 348 -3.26 4.64 11.56
N TRP A 349 -2.14 4.71 12.24
CA TRP A 349 -1.76 3.76 13.29
C TRP A 349 -0.73 4.42 14.20
N HIS A 350 -1.02 4.47 15.52
CA HIS A 350 -0.19 5.19 16.50
C HIS A 350 0.08 6.64 16.06
N GLY A 351 1.36 7.00 15.87
CA GLY A 351 1.77 8.31 15.36
C GLY A 351 1.85 8.40 13.84
N ASN A 352 1.61 7.31 13.13
CA ASN A 352 1.72 7.31 11.67
C ASN A 352 0.40 7.76 11.04
N ASN A 353 0.47 8.83 10.25
CA ASN A 353 -0.61 9.29 9.39
C ASN A 353 -0.08 9.31 7.96
N THR A 354 -0.74 8.60 7.06
CA THR A 354 -0.25 8.38 5.70
C THR A 354 -1.34 8.60 4.66
N SER A 355 -0.94 9.01 3.46
CA SER A 355 -1.84 9.21 2.34
C SER A 355 -1.17 8.78 1.04
N PHE A 356 -1.88 8.01 0.23
CA PHE A 356 -1.50 7.55 -1.10
C PHE A 356 -2.64 7.90 -2.07
N VAL A 357 -2.35 8.71 -3.10
CA VAL A 357 -3.35 9.24 -4.03
C VAL A 357 -2.85 9.10 -5.46
N PRO A 358 -3.15 7.99 -6.15
CA PRO A 358 -2.87 7.84 -7.57
C PRO A 358 -3.94 8.57 -8.42
N VAL A 359 -3.54 9.52 -9.24
CA VAL A 359 -4.41 10.23 -10.20
C VAL A 359 -4.25 9.58 -11.57
N LYS A 360 -4.94 8.46 -11.78
CA LYS A 360 -4.73 7.57 -12.92
C LYS A 360 -4.88 8.26 -14.28
N LYS A 361 -5.87 9.15 -14.43
CA LYS A 361 -6.12 9.88 -15.69
C LYS A 361 -4.97 10.82 -16.11
N ASP A 362 -4.23 11.34 -15.12
CA ASP A 362 -3.15 12.31 -15.33
C ASP A 362 -1.75 11.71 -15.10
N THR A 363 -1.69 10.41 -14.81
CA THR A 363 -0.43 9.70 -14.47
C THR A 363 0.38 10.41 -13.39
N VAL A 364 -0.34 10.93 -12.37
CA VAL A 364 0.25 11.61 -11.22
C VAL A 364 0.09 10.74 -9.98
N THR A 365 1.17 10.62 -9.21
CA THR A 365 1.17 9.93 -7.91
C THR A 365 1.52 10.94 -6.83
N VAL A 366 0.70 11.00 -5.79
CA VAL A 366 0.96 11.82 -4.59
C VAL A 366 1.04 10.91 -3.37
N VAL A 367 2.15 10.99 -2.65
CA VAL A 367 2.38 10.23 -1.42
C VAL A 367 2.81 11.17 -0.31
N CYS A 368 2.21 11.02 0.86
CA CYS A 368 2.63 11.69 2.08
C CYS A 368 2.64 10.69 3.23
N LEU A 369 3.81 10.38 3.75
CA LEU A 369 4.01 9.44 4.86
C LEU A 369 4.51 10.21 6.08
N GLY A 370 3.73 10.23 7.15
CA GLY A 370 4.11 10.85 8.40
C GLY A 370 4.33 9.84 9.51
N ASN A 371 5.36 10.01 10.32
CA ASN A 371 5.61 9.20 11.51
C ASN A 371 5.35 9.97 12.83
N LYS A 372 4.84 11.19 12.74
CA LYS A 372 4.41 12.01 13.88
C LYS A 372 2.92 12.32 13.75
N TYR A 373 2.13 12.03 14.79
CA TYR A 373 0.68 12.18 14.78
C TYR A 373 0.25 13.57 14.33
N SER A 374 -0.37 13.65 13.15
CA SER A 374 -0.82 14.88 12.53
C SER A 374 -1.77 14.58 11.36
N ASN A 375 -2.83 15.34 11.19
CA ASN A 375 -3.74 15.21 10.05
C ASN A 375 -3.19 15.81 8.74
N ARG A 376 -2.01 16.42 8.76
CA ARG A 376 -1.40 17.11 7.61
C ARG A 376 -1.21 16.21 6.38
N PRO A 377 -0.81 14.92 6.50
CA PRO A 377 -0.75 14.04 5.34
C PRO A 377 -2.06 13.93 4.55
N TYR A 378 -3.21 14.09 5.19
CA TYR A 378 -4.51 14.03 4.53
C TYR A 378 -4.85 15.27 3.69
N SER A 379 -4.08 16.36 3.82
CA SER A 379 -4.20 17.56 2.96
C SER A 379 -3.88 17.26 1.49
N THR A 380 -3.18 16.17 1.20
CA THR A 380 -2.93 15.68 -0.16
C THR A 380 -4.21 15.54 -0.99
N LEU A 381 -5.33 15.15 -0.38
CA LEU A 381 -6.62 15.04 -1.07
C LEU A 381 -7.11 16.40 -1.58
N SER A 382 -6.97 17.46 -0.78
CA SER A 382 -7.31 18.82 -1.19
C SER A 382 -6.36 19.33 -2.27
N MET A 383 -5.06 19.04 -2.16
CA MET A 383 -4.07 19.39 -3.18
C MET A 383 -4.43 18.75 -4.51
N VAL A 384 -4.65 17.45 -4.52
CA VAL A 384 -4.99 16.68 -5.72
C VAL A 384 -6.29 17.20 -6.33
N SER A 385 -7.32 17.44 -5.53
CA SER A 385 -8.58 18.01 -6.01
C SER A 385 -8.39 19.40 -6.66
N SER A 386 -7.52 20.24 -6.09
CA SER A 386 -7.31 21.60 -6.57
C SER A 386 -6.40 21.70 -7.80
N LEU A 387 -5.39 20.81 -7.91
CA LEU A 387 -4.37 20.93 -8.95
C LEU A 387 -4.63 20.01 -10.16
N PHE A 388 -5.25 18.84 -9.96
CA PHE A 388 -5.37 17.79 -10.97
C PHE A 388 -6.81 17.45 -11.36
N TYR A 389 -7.82 18.00 -10.68
CA TYR A 389 -9.22 17.87 -11.06
C TYR A 389 -9.78 19.25 -11.45
N LYS A 390 -10.21 19.38 -12.71
CA LYS A 390 -10.76 20.66 -13.21
C LYS A 390 -12.07 21.01 -12.51
N LYS A 391 -12.17 22.24 -11.98
CA LYS A 391 -13.47 22.82 -11.69
C LYS A 391 -14.18 23.02 -13.04
N LYS A 392 -15.43 22.54 -13.19
CA LYS A 392 -16.28 23.05 -14.28
C LYS A 392 -16.39 24.55 -14.05
N THR A 393 -15.79 25.35 -14.92
CA THR A 393 -16.19 26.75 -15.09
C THR A 393 -17.70 26.73 -15.34
N ALA A 394 -18.45 27.54 -14.59
CA ALA A 394 -19.84 27.80 -14.92
C ALA A 394 -19.88 28.15 -16.41
N ILE A 395 -20.68 27.44 -17.19
CA ILE A 395 -20.98 27.83 -18.57
C ILE A 395 -21.53 29.24 -18.43
N GLU A 396 -20.80 30.23 -18.95
CA GLU A 396 -21.38 31.56 -19.18
C GLU A 396 -22.60 31.32 -20.06
N THR A 397 -23.76 31.41 -19.47
CA THR A 397 -25.01 31.48 -20.21
C THR A 397 -24.85 32.71 -21.08
N PRO A 398 -24.90 32.63 -22.44
CA PRO A 398 -24.90 33.81 -23.26
C PRO A 398 -26.06 34.70 -22.76
N LEU A 399 -25.77 35.97 -22.46
CA LEU A 399 -26.81 36.96 -22.21
C LEU A 399 -27.76 36.90 -23.39
N PRO A 400 -29.07 36.86 -23.17
CA PRO A 400 -30.03 36.94 -24.24
C PRO A 400 -29.74 38.25 -24.99
N THR A 401 -29.42 38.15 -26.27
CA THR A 401 -29.34 39.29 -27.19
C THR A 401 -30.73 39.92 -27.18
N ALA A 402 -30.81 41.19 -26.76
CA ALA A 402 -32.00 41.99 -26.92
C ALA A 402 -32.36 42.02 -28.40
N GLU A 403 -33.52 41.46 -28.73
CA GLU A 403 -34.12 41.71 -30.05
C GLU A 403 -34.46 43.20 -30.15
N PRO A 404 -34.16 43.84 -31.31
CA PRO A 404 -34.55 45.23 -31.51
C PRO A 404 -36.08 45.26 -31.63
N GLU A 405 -36.71 46.11 -30.80
CA GLU A 405 -38.11 46.48 -31.00
C GLU A 405 -38.28 47.04 -32.42
N GLY A 406 -38.88 46.23 -33.29
CA GLY A 406 -39.38 46.67 -34.58
C GLY A 406 -40.78 47.24 -34.40
N GLY A 407 -40.90 48.55 -34.59
CA GLY A 407 -42.20 49.14 -34.69
C GLY A 407 -42.88 48.81 -36.02
N GLU A 408 -44.16 48.52 -35.97
CA GLU A 408 -45.29 49.10 -36.70
C GLU A 408 -46.59 48.43 -36.19
#